data_db15a3e36bf1b6240f24ec2501deac51
#
_entry.id   db15a3e36bf1b6240f24ec2501deac51
#
_cell.length_a   1.000
_cell.length_b   1.000
_cell.length_c   1.000
_cell.angle_alpha   90.00
_cell.angle_beta   90.00
_cell.angle_gamma   90.00
#
_symmetry.space_group_name_H-M   'P 1'
#
loop_
_entity.id
_entity.type
_entity.pdbx_description
1 polymer ?
#
loop_
_entity_poly.entity_id
_entity_poly.type
_entity_poly.pdbx_seq_one_letter_code
_entity_poly.pdbx_strand_id
1 'polypeptide(L)'
;MPFPPAFIDEVIARNPIEDVVGQYVTLKRSGSNLFGLCPFHGEKTASFSVAPDKGMFYCFGCHKGGGVINFEMEIEGLSYGDAVRALAKRAGLEVPEDEQYQSRYRQQERLWALHKEAARFFHSCLYAPMGASALEYARGRGMSQTTLTKFGIGYAPDSWDDLVNAMRKKGYTDQELRDSGLVTVSKKNGNLFDRFRDRLMFPIIDVRGNVIGFGGRIMNDRDKNAAKYLNSPETLIFNKRKNLFALNYAKKSKMGYLILVEGYMDAIALHQYGFDCAVASLGTALTDDGATLLSRYTDQVVLIYDGDTAGQNATQRASPMLEKAGLQVKVLKMRDAKDPDEFLKKYGADRFKILLEESSNRVEYQLAAIARKYDLRDDDQKVRYLQESADLIGSLPSAVQRDVYGGRVAEAAKISTDAMQMEIQRAWKRRVYQEKKKQEKIDLSPVRNLQPKSRDIRYTNMKSAMAEEMLLSLVLRESALLDSTGGLKAEMFSSELLGRVYAQLKQRHEQGLDVSLAGLTDLTPEEMSHIAGILHRQQGPVNEQALTDCIRTIQNEYQASKVTTEDDLLAVRERLKERKGMKA
;
A
#
# COMPACT_ATOMS: atom_id res chain seq x y z
N MET A 1 13.34 -21.54 -2.34
CA MET A 1 11.91 -21.46 -1.95
C MET A 1 11.74 -22.05 -0.57
N PRO A 2 10.88 -21.50 0.29
CA PRO A 2 10.71 -22.01 1.66
C PRO A 2 9.95 -23.34 1.76
N PHE A 3 9.33 -23.81 0.66
CA PHE A 3 8.57 -25.06 0.63
C PHE A 3 8.81 -25.84 -0.66
N PRO A 4 8.80 -27.18 -0.61
CA PRO A 4 8.84 -28.01 -1.82
C PRO A 4 7.65 -27.69 -2.74
N PRO A 5 7.85 -27.64 -4.07
CA PRO A 5 6.76 -27.35 -5.02
C PRO A 5 5.56 -28.30 -4.86
N ALA A 6 5.80 -29.59 -4.66
CA ALA A 6 4.73 -30.57 -4.43
C ALA A 6 3.90 -30.29 -3.17
N PHE A 7 4.51 -29.75 -2.11
CA PHE A 7 3.77 -29.33 -0.92
C PHE A 7 2.89 -28.13 -1.18
N ILE A 8 3.39 -27.15 -1.96
CA ILE A 8 2.59 -26.00 -2.37
C ILE A 8 1.37 -26.45 -3.18
N ASP A 9 1.56 -27.38 -4.11
CA ASP A 9 0.47 -27.93 -4.93
C ASP A 9 -0.57 -28.65 -4.05
N GLU A 10 -0.13 -29.41 -3.03
CA GLU A 10 -1.03 -30.05 -2.08
C GLU A 10 -1.80 -29.04 -1.23
N VAL A 11 -1.15 -27.98 -0.76
CA VAL A 11 -1.81 -26.87 -0.03
C VAL A 11 -2.86 -26.21 -0.91
N ILE A 12 -2.56 -25.93 -2.18
CA ILE A 12 -3.50 -25.34 -3.13
C ILE A 12 -4.68 -26.28 -3.38
N ALA A 13 -4.41 -27.55 -3.68
CA ALA A 13 -5.44 -28.54 -3.97
C ALA A 13 -6.43 -28.76 -2.81
N ARG A 14 -5.94 -28.68 -1.55
CA ARG A 14 -6.79 -28.82 -0.36
C ARG A 14 -7.47 -27.53 0.10
N ASN A 15 -7.22 -26.42 -0.55
CA ASN A 15 -7.84 -25.14 -0.28
C ASN A 15 -8.47 -24.54 -1.55
N PRO A 16 -9.61 -25.10 -2.04
CA PRO A 16 -10.32 -24.52 -3.17
C PRO A 16 -10.53 -23.02 -2.96
N ILE A 17 -10.23 -22.22 -3.98
CA ILE A 17 -10.22 -20.76 -3.84
C ILE A 17 -11.60 -20.20 -3.46
N GLU A 18 -12.66 -20.79 -4.00
CA GLU A 18 -14.04 -20.42 -3.69
C GLU A 18 -14.40 -20.62 -2.21
N ASP A 19 -13.85 -21.65 -1.57
CA ASP A 19 -14.09 -21.96 -0.16
C ASP A 19 -13.32 -21.00 0.76
N VAL A 20 -12.11 -20.60 0.36
CA VAL A 20 -11.29 -19.65 1.12
C VAL A 20 -11.89 -18.26 0.98
N VAL A 21 -12.16 -17.80 -0.23
CA VAL A 21 -12.77 -16.50 -0.52
C VAL A 21 -14.17 -16.39 0.08
N GLY A 22 -14.96 -17.47 0.03
CA GLY A 22 -16.33 -17.50 0.55
C GLY A 22 -16.46 -17.19 2.05
N GLN A 23 -15.36 -17.27 2.82
CA GLN A 23 -15.34 -16.87 4.23
C GLN A 23 -15.35 -15.37 4.43
N TYR A 24 -14.90 -14.61 3.44
CA TYR A 24 -14.75 -13.15 3.50
C TYR A 24 -15.75 -12.43 2.59
N VAL A 25 -16.18 -13.08 1.51
CA VAL A 25 -16.98 -12.48 0.44
C VAL A 25 -18.20 -13.32 0.15
N THR A 26 -19.39 -12.71 0.14
CA THR A 26 -20.61 -13.37 -0.35
C THR A 26 -20.53 -13.50 -1.87
N LEU A 27 -20.32 -14.72 -2.35
CA LEU A 27 -20.17 -15.05 -3.76
C LEU A 27 -21.50 -15.49 -4.38
N LYS A 28 -21.79 -14.99 -5.61
CA LYS A 28 -22.94 -15.40 -6.43
C LYS A 28 -22.46 -15.97 -7.76
N ARG A 29 -23.00 -17.11 -8.17
CA ARG A 29 -22.62 -17.78 -9.42
C ARG A 29 -23.12 -17.01 -10.63
N SER A 30 -22.25 -16.83 -11.63
CA SER A 30 -22.58 -16.26 -12.94
C SER A 30 -21.74 -16.99 -14.01
N GLY A 31 -22.37 -17.92 -14.72
CA GLY A 31 -21.66 -18.83 -15.63
C GLY A 31 -20.73 -19.80 -14.87
N SER A 32 -19.49 -19.94 -15.34
CA SER A 32 -18.44 -20.75 -14.72
C SER A 32 -17.77 -20.05 -13.52
N ASN A 33 -17.94 -18.75 -13.39
CA ASN A 33 -17.29 -17.96 -12.34
C ASN A 33 -18.26 -17.58 -11.22
N LEU A 34 -17.66 -17.17 -10.08
CA LEU A 34 -18.37 -16.60 -8.95
C LEU A 34 -18.03 -15.11 -8.84
N PHE A 35 -19.01 -14.27 -8.50
CA PHE A 35 -18.84 -12.83 -8.36
C PHE A 35 -19.29 -12.33 -6.99
N GLY A 36 -18.59 -11.33 -6.46
CA GLY A 36 -18.89 -10.67 -5.19
C GLY A 36 -18.36 -9.25 -5.15
N LEU A 37 -18.60 -8.56 -4.03
CA LEU A 37 -17.97 -7.27 -3.76
C LEU A 37 -16.50 -7.51 -3.38
N CYS A 38 -15.61 -6.67 -3.89
CA CYS A 38 -14.18 -6.83 -3.64
C CYS A 38 -13.83 -6.55 -2.17
N PRO A 39 -13.10 -7.44 -1.50
CA PRO A 39 -12.66 -7.21 -0.12
C PRO A 39 -11.45 -6.27 -0.03
N PHE A 40 -10.86 -5.88 -1.16
CA PHE A 40 -9.64 -5.08 -1.22
C PHE A 40 -9.89 -3.60 -1.57
N HIS A 41 -11.11 -3.23 -1.98
CA HIS A 41 -11.51 -1.84 -2.21
C HIS A 41 -13.02 -1.70 -2.05
N GLY A 42 -13.47 -0.51 -1.67
CA GLY A 42 -14.90 -0.21 -1.52
C GLY A 42 -15.59 -0.07 -2.87
N GLU A 43 -16.66 -0.86 -3.09
CA GLU A 43 -17.47 -0.81 -4.30
C GLU A 43 -18.95 -1.16 -3.99
N LYS A 44 -19.85 -0.72 -4.88
CA LYS A 44 -21.29 -1.03 -4.76
C LYS A 44 -21.77 -2.09 -5.78
N THR A 45 -20.96 -2.36 -6.79
CA THR A 45 -21.26 -3.33 -7.86
C THR A 45 -20.19 -4.41 -7.84
N ALA A 46 -20.62 -5.67 -7.93
CA ALA A 46 -19.72 -6.81 -7.87
C ALA A 46 -18.74 -6.82 -9.04
N SER A 47 -17.46 -6.48 -8.75
CA SER A 47 -16.36 -6.52 -9.72
C SER A 47 -15.30 -7.57 -9.39
N PHE A 48 -15.45 -8.29 -8.29
CA PHE A 48 -14.55 -9.33 -7.84
C PHE A 48 -15.01 -10.68 -8.39
N SER A 49 -14.19 -11.28 -9.24
CA SER A 49 -14.45 -12.57 -9.89
C SER A 49 -13.55 -13.65 -9.29
N VAL A 50 -14.13 -14.80 -9.00
CA VAL A 50 -13.42 -16.03 -8.64
C VAL A 50 -13.70 -17.06 -9.74
N ALA A 51 -12.65 -17.64 -10.30
CA ALA A 51 -12.70 -18.69 -11.31
C ALA A 51 -12.22 -20.01 -10.69
N PRO A 52 -13.12 -20.88 -10.19
CA PRO A 52 -12.75 -22.13 -9.54
C PRO A 52 -11.92 -23.04 -10.44
N ASP A 53 -12.32 -23.20 -11.68
CA ASP A 53 -11.64 -24.06 -12.68
C ASP A 53 -10.18 -23.63 -12.95
N LYS A 54 -9.85 -22.35 -12.68
CA LYS A 54 -8.49 -21.79 -12.85
C LYS A 54 -7.77 -21.59 -11.51
N GLY A 55 -8.40 -21.87 -10.38
CA GLY A 55 -7.86 -21.64 -9.05
C GLY A 55 -7.46 -20.18 -8.78
N MET A 56 -8.15 -19.20 -9.37
CA MET A 56 -7.74 -17.80 -9.31
C MET A 56 -8.89 -16.84 -9.03
N PHE A 57 -8.55 -15.69 -8.45
CA PHE A 57 -9.42 -14.52 -8.37
C PHE A 57 -8.87 -13.36 -9.21
N TYR A 58 -9.75 -12.47 -9.63
CA TYR A 58 -9.40 -11.20 -10.26
C TYR A 58 -10.46 -10.15 -10.00
N CYS A 59 -10.05 -8.95 -9.63
CA CYS A 59 -10.94 -7.81 -9.44
C CYS A 59 -10.84 -6.83 -10.62
N PHE A 60 -11.95 -6.56 -11.30
CA PHE A 60 -11.99 -5.61 -12.41
C PHE A 60 -11.88 -4.14 -11.98
N GLY A 61 -12.21 -3.83 -10.70
CA GLY A 61 -12.14 -2.48 -10.15
C GLY A 61 -10.72 -2.08 -9.77
N CYS A 62 -10.07 -2.84 -8.87
CA CYS A 62 -8.72 -2.53 -8.39
C CYS A 62 -7.59 -3.29 -9.10
N HIS A 63 -7.92 -4.25 -9.99
CA HIS A 63 -7.00 -5.09 -10.75
C HIS A 63 -6.12 -6.05 -9.92
N LYS A 64 -6.45 -6.28 -8.65
CA LYS A 64 -5.81 -7.32 -7.85
C LYS A 64 -6.23 -8.69 -8.33
N GLY A 65 -5.28 -9.63 -8.40
CA GLY A 65 -5.53 -11.00 -8.85
C GLY A 65 -4.44 -11.95 -8.40
N GLY A 66 -4.72 -13.25 -8.46
CA GLY A 66 -3.79 -14.30 -8.06
C GLY A 66 -4.50 -15.60 -7.68
N GLY A 67 -3.74 -16.57 -7.14
CA GLY A 67 -4.26 -17.82 -6.60
C GLY A 67 -4.69 -17.70 -5.12
N VAL A 68 -5.04 -18.84 -4.50
CA VAL A 68 -5.52 -18.89 -3.12
C VAL A 68 -4.49 -18.38 -2.11
N ILE A 69 -3.19 -18.64 -2.32
CA ILE A 69 -2.13 -18.15 -1.45
C ILE A 69 -2.04 -16.63 -1.52
N ASN A 70 -2.15 -16.06 -2.74
CA ASN A 70 -2.13 -14.60 -2.92
C ASN A 70 -3.35 -13.93 -2.27
N PHE A 71 -4.52 -14.58 -2.33
CA PHE A 71 -5.71 -14.10 -1.64
C PHE A 71 -5.48 -14.03 -0.13
N GLU A 72 -4.95 -15.10 0.47
CA GLU A 72 -4.66 -15.18 1.90
C GLU A 72 -3.62 -14.13 2.32
N MET A 73 -2.56 -13.95 1.51
CA MET A 73 -1.56 -12.89 1.73
C MET A 73 -2.20 -11.49 1.78
N GLU A 74 -3.07 -11.20 0.84
CA GLU A 74 -3.68 -9.87 0.70
C GLU A 74 -4.75 -9.61 1.74
N ILE A 75 -5.59 -10.60 2.08
CA ILE A 75 -6.71 -10.41 3.01
C ILE A 75 -6.22 -10.34 4.46
N GLU A 76 -5.26 -11.18 4.83
CA GLU A 76 -4.72 -11.25 6.19
C GLU A 76 -3.44 -10.43 6.38
N GLY A 77 -2.87 -9.86 5.29
CA GLY A 77 -1.61 -9.11 5.32
C GLY A 77 -0.40 -9.97 5.67
N LEU A 78 -0.40 -11.23 5.21
CA LEU A 78 0.61 -12.23 5.52
C LEU A 78 1.78 -12.18 4.51
N SER A 79 2.95 -12.67 4.95
CA SER A 79 4.00 -13.05 4.00
C SER A 79 3.59 -14.32 3.25
N TYR A 80 4.23 -14.60 2.10
CA TYR A 80 3.96 -15.83 1.33
C TYR A 80 4.09 -17.09 2.20
N GLY A 81 5.16 -17.19 2.99
CA GLY A 81 5.36 -18.33 3.87
C GLY A 81 4.32 -18.46 4.98
N ASP A 82 3.86 -17.35 5.55
CA ASP A 82 2.81 -17.35 6.57
C ASP A 82 1.45 -17.74 5.98
N ALA A 83 1.14 -17.29 4.76
CA ALA A 83 -0.09 -17.64 4.06
C ALA A 83 -0.13 -19.14 3.72
N VAL A 84 0.98 -19.70 3.23
CA VAL A 84 1.10 -21.15 2.99
C VAL A 84 0.87 -21.96 4.27
N ARG A 85 1.42 -21.51 5.41
CA ARG A 85 1.19 -22.19 6.70
C ARG A 85 -0.22 -22.07 7.21
N ALA A 86 -0.83 -20.91 7.05
CA ALA A 86 -2.23 -20.70 7.44
C ALA A 86 -3.14 -21.65 6.66
N LEU A 87 -2.93 -21.76 5.35
CA LEU A 87 -3.67 -22.67 4.48
C LEU A 87 -3.36 -24.14 4.76
N ALA A 88 -2.09 -24.49 5.03
CA ALA A 88 -1.69 -25.84 5.43
C ALA A 88 -2.35 -26.25 6.75
N LYS A 89 -2.34 -25.38 7.75
CA LYS A 89 -3.05 -25.60 9.03
C LYS A 89 -4.54 -25.79 8.83
N ARG A 90 -5.16 -24.98 7.97
CA ARG A 90 -6.58 -25.12 7.62
C ARG A 90 -6.88 -26.49 7.00
N ALA A 91 -5.99 -26.99 6.16
CA ALA A 91 -6.10 -28.27 5.48
C ALA A 91 -5.65 -29.48 6.33
N GLY A 92 -5.15 -29.26 7.56
CA GLY A 92 -4.59 -30.29 8.42
C GLY A 92 -3.29 -30.92 7.88
N LEU A 93 -2.52 -30.16 7.09
CA LEU A 93 -1.25 -30.60 6.52
C LEU A 93 -0.10 -30.25 7.49
N GLU A 94 0.82 -31.21 7.66
CA GLU A 94 2.09 -30.96 8.35
C GLU A 94 3.02 -30.17 7.42
N VAL A 95 3.52 -29.04 7.92
CA VAL A 95 4.40 -28.15 7.14
C VAL A 95 5.81 -28.74 7.12
N PRO A 96 6.41 -29.02 5.94
CA PRO A 96 7.79 -29.48 5.85
C PRO A 96 8.74 -28.47 6.50
N GLU A 97 9.72 -28.96 7.24
CA GLU A 97 10.76 -28.14 7.85
C GLU A 97 11.72 -27.60 6.78
N ASP A 98 11.66 -26.29 6.52
CA ASP A 98 12.64 -25.57 5.69
C ASP A 98 13.58 -24.77 6.61
N GLU A 99 14.85 -25.15 6.64
CA GLU A 99 15.88 -24.52 7.46
C GLU A 99 16.03 -23.01 7.17
N GLN A 100 15.91 -22.58 5.91
CA GLN A 100 16.04 -21.17 5.55
C GLN A 100 14.85 -20.34 6.05
N TYR A 101 13.64 -20.87 5.92
CA TYR A 101 12.46 -20.18 6.40
C TYR A 101 12.41 -20.18 7.94
N GLN A 102 12.73 -21.30 8.57
CA GLN A 102 12.87 -21.38 10.03
C GLN A 102 13.91 -20.38 10.54
N SER A 103 15.02 -20.24 9.84
CA SER A 103 16.05 -19.23 10.15
C SER A 103 15.48 -17.82 10.10
N ARG A 104 14.77 -17.44 9.03
CA ARG A 104 14.15 -16.09 8.89
C ARG A 104 13.04 -15.85 9.91
N TYR A 105 12.21 -16.84 10.16
CA TYR A 105 11.14 -16.75 11.16
C TYR A 105 11.74 -16.61 12.58
N ARG A 106 12.75 -17.43 12.93
CA ARG A 106 13.51 -17.30 14.18
C ARG A 106 14.16 -15.92 14.30
N GLN A 107 14.70 -15.38 13.21
CA GLN A 107 15.24 -14.02 13.20
C GLN A 107 14.16 -12.98 13.50
N GLN A 108 12.97 -13.08 12.93
CA GLN A 108 11.85 -12.19 13.25
C GLN A 108 11.43 -12.32 14.72
N GLU A 109 11.26 -13.53 15.23
CA GLU A 109 10.92 -13.76 16.64
C GLU A 109 11.96 -13.17 17.58
N ARG A 110 13.25 -13.35 17.24
CA ARG A 110 14.36 -12.75 17.99
C ARG A 110 14.31 -11.24 17.98
N LEU A 111 14.00 -10.62 16.82
CA LEU A 111 13.87 -9.17 16.70
C LEU A 111 12.64 -8.65 17.47
N TRP A 112 11.49 -9.31 17.45
CA TRP A 112 10.33 -8.94 18.29
C TRP A 112 10.66 -9.04 19.78
N ALA A 113 11.33 -10.12 20.20
CA ALA A 113 11.77 -10.28 21.57
C ALA A 113 12.75 -9.15 21.99
N LEU A 114 13.71 -8.82 21.13
CA LEU A 114 14.66 -7.73 21.35
C LEU A 114 13.96 -6.37 21.47
N HIS A 115 13.01 -6.06 20.58
CA HIS A 115 12.25 -4.81 20.63
C HIS A 115 11.37 -4.72 21.90
N LYS A 116 10.79 -5.83 22.33
CA LYS A 116 10.04 -5.92 23.58
C LYS A 116 10.93 -5.64 24.79
N GLU A 117 12.15 -6.21 24.82
CA GLU A 117 13.12 -5.94 25.87
C GLU A 117 13.65 -4.51 25.84
N ALA A 118 13.88 -3.94 24.63
CA ALA A 118 14.25 -2.53 24.47
C ALA A 118 13.13 -1.59 24.97
N ALA A 119 11.86 -1.91 24.69
CA ALA A 119 10.73 -1.13 25.21
C ALA A 119 10.68 -1.16 26.75
N ARG A 120 10.91 -2.33 27.37
CA ARG A 120 11.02 -2.46 28.84
C ARG A 120 12.19 -1.65 29.40
N PHE A 121 13.34 -1.71 28.73
CA PHE A 121 14.52 -0.92 29.11
C PHE A 121 14.20 0.58 29.08
N PHE A 122 13.69 1.12 27.98
CA PHE A 122 13.33 2.53 27.88
C PHE A 122 12.25 2.93 28.90
N HIS A 123 11.26 2.07 29.12
CA HIS A 123 10.22 2.32 30.12
C HIS A 123 10.81 2.38 31.54
N SER A 124 11.72 1.48 31.89
CA SER A 124 12.39 1.52 33.20
C SER A 124 13.28 2.76 33.36
N CYS A 125 13.98 3.17 32.29
CA CYS A 125 14.80 4.39 32.30
C CYS A 125 13.96 5.66 32.55
N LEU A 126 12.70 5.71 32.10
CA LEU A 126 11.81 6.85 32.33
C LEU A 126 11.56 7.09 33.83
N TYR A 127 11.48 6.02 34.63
CA TYR A 127 11.24 6.11 36.09
C TYR A 127 12.49 6.06 36.93
N ALA A 128 13.66 5.89 36.32
CA ALA A 128 14.94 5.99 36.95
C ALA A 128 15.38 7.47 37.11
N PRO A 129 16.34 7.79 37.99
CA PRO A 129 16.83 9.16 38.16
C PRO A 129 17.26 9.85 36.87
N MET A 130 17.81 9.09 35.92
CA MET A 130 18.22 9.59 34.61
C MET A 130 17.07 10.06 33.71
N GLY A 131 15.88 9.55 33.95
CA GLY A 131 14.67 9.88 33.18
C GLY A 131 13.78 10.98 33.79
N ALA A 132 14.19 11.56 34.94
CA ALA A 132 13.36 12.51 35.68
C ALA A 132 12.88 13.70 34.83
N SER A 133 13.77 14.30 34.03
CA SER A 133 13.42 15.42 33.12
C SER A 133 12.43 15.00 32.03
N ALA A 134 12.57 13.78 31.47
CA ALA A 134 11.67 13.25 30.46
C ALA A 134 10.30 12.92 31.05
N LEU A 135 10.25 12.39 32.28
CA LEU A 135 9.01 12.14 33.00
C LEU A 135 8.30 13.46 33.35
N GLU A 136 9.03 14.45 33.83
CA GLU A 136 8.50 15.79 34.10
C GLU A 136 7.94 16.42 32.82
N TYR A 137 8.69 16.35 31.72
CA TYR A 137 8.23 16.80 30.41
C TYR A 137 6.92 16.10 29.99
N ALA A 138 6.86 14.76 30.09
CA ALA A 138 5.66 14.00 29.72
C ALA A 138 4.45 14.38 30.59
N ARG A 139 4.65 14.57 31.89
CA ARG A 139 3.63 15.07 32.83
C ARG A 139 3.22 16.52 32.54
N GLY A 140 4.17 17.40 32.24
CA GLY A 140 3.92 18.78 31.83
C GLY A 140 3.12 18.87 30.51
N ARG A 141 3.29 17.87 29.63
CA ARG A 141 2.44 17.67 28.44
C ARG A 141 1.10 17.02 28.78
N GLY A 142 0.77 16.82 30.04
CA GLY A 142 -0.52 16.33 30.52
C GLY A 142 -0.71 14.82 30.45
N MET A 143 0.35 14.03 30.18
CA MET A 143 0.22 12.58 30.14
C MET A 143 0.03 12.00 31.55
N SER A 144 -1.06 11.26 31.73
CA SER A 144 -1.34 10.52 32.97
C SER A 144 -0.44 9.29 33.11
N GLN A 145 -0.27 8.81 34.35
CA GLN A 145 0.44 7.57 34.61
C GLN A 145 -0.16 6.38 33.83
N THR A 146 -1.48 6.30 33.74
CA THR A 146 -2.21 5.28 32.97
C THR A 146 -1.84 5.35 31.48
N THR A 147 -1.76 6.56 30.94
CA THR A 147 -1.38 6.79 29.54
C THR A 147 0.07 6.39 29.26
N LEU A 148 1.00 6.79 30.14
CA LEU A 148 2.41 6.41 30.04
C LEU A 148 2.59 4.89 30.02
N THR A 149 1.87 4.19 30.89
CA THR A 149 1.91 2.71 30.95
C THR A 149 1.22 2.06 29.75
N LYS A 150 0.02 2.55 29.38
CA LYS A 150 -0.75 2.01 28.24
C LYS A 150 0.05 2.04 26.93
N PHE A 151 0.74 3.15 26.66
CA PHE A 151 1.54 3.32 25.44
C PHE A 151 2.99 2.83 25.60
N GLY A 152 3.41 2.39 26.80
CA GLY A 152 4.77 1.95 27.07
C GLY A 152 5.81 3.06 26.86
N ILE A 153 5.42 4.32 27.14
CA ILE A 153 6.31 5.47 26.98
C ILE A 153 7.57 5.27 27.81
N GLY A 154 8.72 5.56 27.22
CA GLY A 154 10.03 5.35 27.83
C GLY A 154 10.96 6.53 27.64
N TYR A 155 12.20 6.37 28.10
CA TYR A 155 13.28 7.32 27.90
C TYR A 155 14.53 6.61 27.43
N ALA A 156 15.13 7.08 26.35
CA ALA A 156 16.45 6.68 25.92
C ALA A 156 17.49 7.60 26.60
N PRO A 157 18.37 7.05 27.44
CA PRO A 157 19.37 7.85 28.16
C PRO A 157 20.28 8.66 27.24
N ASP A 158 20.88 9.73 27.76
CA ASP A 158 21.94 10.50 27.09
C ASP A 158 23.27 9.73 27.20
N SER A 159 23.31 8.56 26.60
CA SER A 159 24.44 7.63 26.60
C SER A 159 24.67 7.07 25.21
N TRP A 160 25.92 6.66 24.95
CA TRP A 160 26.29 6.11 23.64
C TRP A 160 26.03 4.60 23.51
N ASP A 161 25.94 3.85 24.63
CA ASP A 161 25.94 2.39 24.59
C ASP A 161 25.14 1.69 25.70
N ASP A 162 24.34 2.43 26.47
CA ASP A 162 23.55 1.86 27.58
C ASP A 162 22.57 0.77 27.07
N LEU A 163 21.85 1.01 25.96
CA LEU A 163 20.98 0.01 25.38
C LEU A 163 21.77 -1.16 24.80
N VAL A 164 22.85 -0.88 24.06
CA VAL A 164 23.73 -1.93 23.50
C VAL A 164 24.19 -2.86 24.62
N ASN A 165 24.73 -2.30 25.73
CA ASN A 165 25.25 -3.06 26.85
C ASN A 165 24.13 -3.84 27.58
N ALA A 166 22.94 -3.23 27.73
CA ALA A 166 21.81 -3.88 28.35
C ALA A 166 21.32 -5.08 27.53
N MET A 167 21.25 -4.96 26.19
CA MET A 167 20.81 -6.04 25.31
C MET A 167 21.87 -7.14 25.19
N ARG A 168 23.16 -6.81 25.13
CA ARG A 168 24.25 -7.79 25.19
C ARG A 168 24.20 -8.64 26.47
N LYS A 169 23.94 -8.02 27.62
CA LYS A 169 23.77 -8.75 28.90
C LYS A 169 22.57 -9.72 28.87
N LYS A 170 21.57 -9.46 28.02
CA LYS A 170 20.42 -10.33 27.81
C LYS A 170 20.66 -11.41 26.72
N GLY A 171 21.88 -11.50 26.18
CA GLY A 171 22.29 -12.53 25.22
C GLY A 171 21.90 -12.22 23.77
N TYR A 172 21.70 -10.93 23.41
CA TYR A 172 21.54 -10.53 22.02
C TYR A 172 22.90 -10.27 21.38
N THR A 173 23.05 -10.75 20.15
CA THR A 173 24.28 -10.60 19.37
C THR A 173 24.38 -9.22 18.73
N ASP A 174 25.58 -8.80 18.35
CA ASP A 174 25.80 -7.55 17.62
C ASP A 174 25.08 -7.53 16.26
N GLN A 175 24.92 -8.69 15.62
CA GLN A 175 24.18 -8.79 14.37
C GLN A 175 22.67 -8.54 14.58
N GLU A 176 22.08 -9.16 15.59
CA GLU A 176 20.66 -8.90 15.95
C GLU A 176 20.43 -7.43 16.31
N LEU A 177 21.39 -6.80 17.00
CA LEU A 177 21.33 -5.37 17.32
C LEU A 177 21.37 -4.50 16.05
N ARG A 178 22.23 -4.82 15.07
CA ARG A 178 22.26 -4.12 13.77
C ARG A 178 20.95 -4.27 13.02
N ASP A 179 20.45 -5.50 12.92
CA ASP A 179 19.23 -5.84 12.18
C ASP A 179 17.96 -5.21 12.82
N SER A 180 18.02 -4.92 14.13
CA SER A 180 16.91 -4.29 14.86
C SER A 180 16.68 -2.81 14.51
N GLY A 181 17.70 -2.11 13.98
CA GLY A 181 17.65 -0.67 13.78
C GLY A 181 17.66 0.16 15.08
N LEU A 182 17.94 -0.45 16.24
CA LEU A 182 18.08 0.23 17.54
C LEU A 182 19.45 0.85 17.73
N VAL A 183 20.41 0.42 16.95
CA VAL A 183 21.81 0.87 17.03
C VAL A 183 22.30 1.42 15.70
N THR A 184 23.42 2.12 15.74
CA THR A 184 24.14 2.63 14.58
C THR A 184 25.57 2.13 14.62
N VAL A 185 26.17 1.89 13.46
CA VAL A 185 27.57 1.48 13.34
C VAL A 185 28.45 2.73 13.17
N SER A 186 29.46 2.90 14.01
CA SER A 186 30.43 3.97 13.90
C SER A 186 31.29 3.79 12.65
N LYS A 187 31.32 4.81 11.79
CA LYS A 187 32.19 4.82 10.60
C LYS A 187 33.70 4.86 10.94
N LYS A 188 34.07 5.28 12.16
CA LYS A 188 35.46 5.44 12.57
C LYS A 188 36.09 4.13 13.03
N ASN A 189 35.35 3.31 13.78
CA ASN A 189 35.92 2.13 14.48
C ASN A 189 35.03 0.88 14.38
N GLY A 190 33.88 0.95 13.67
CA GLY A 190 32.97 -0.19 13.52
C GLY A 190 32.15 -0.55 14.77
N ASN A 191 32.32 0.17 15.88
CA ASN A 191 31.61 -0.10 17.12
C ASN A 191 30.10 0.26 17.00
N LEU A 192 29.27 -0.48 17.74
CA LEU A 192 27.86 -0.18 17.87
C LEU A 192 27.63 0.92 18.90
N PHE A 193 26.70 1.82 18.60
CA PHE A 193 26.23 2.81 19.55
C PHE A 193 24.71 3.01 19.43
N ASP A 194 24.10 3.47 20.51
CA ASP A 194 22.66 3.66 20.62
C ASP A 194 22.17 4.70 19.61
N ARG A 195 21.18 4.31 18.80
CA ARG A 195 20.57 5.20 17.81
C ARG A 195 19.74 6.30 18.46
N PHE A 196 19.03 5.96 19.53
CA PHE A 196 18.19 6.89 20.28
C PHE A 196 18.95 7.31 21.54
N ARG A 197 19.17 8.60 21.68
CA ARG A 197 19.87 9.19 22.82
C ARG A 197 19.18 10.47 23.23
N ASP A 198 19.00 10.69 24.53
CA ASP A 198 18.28 11.81 25.12
C ASP A 198 16.92 12.05 24.45
N ARG A 199 16.10 10.98 24.41
CA ARG A 199 14.80 11.02 23.73
C ARG A 199 13.69 10.39 24.57
N LEU A 200 12.52 11.06 24.58
CA LEU A 200 11.27 10.43 25.00
C LEU A 200 10.85 9.43 23.94
N MET A 201 10.64 8.17 24.33
CA MET A 201 10.46 7.03 23.44
C MET A 201 9.02 6.60 23.34
N PHE A 202 8.56 6.35 22.12
CA PHE A 202 7.23 5.90 21.75
C PHE A 202 7.34 4.55 21.04
N PRO A 203 7.01 3.42 21.69
CA PRO A 203 6.99 2.13 21.01
C PRO A 203 5.94 2.12 19.89
N ILE A 204 6.34 1.65 18.71
CA ILE A 204 5.43 1.42 17.59
C ILE A 204 5.03 -0.05 17.65
N ILE A 205 3.73 -0.29 17.79
CA ILE A 205 3.16 -1.61 18.01
C ILE A 205 2.30 -1.98 16.80
N ASP A 206 2.56 -3.15 16.21
CA ASP A 206 1.76 -3.66 15.09
C ASP A 206 0.35 -4.08 15.54
N VAL A 207 -0.51 -4.39 14.58
CA VAL A 207 -1.90 -4.81 14.87
C VAL A 207 -1.97 -6.14 15.65
N ARG A 208 -0.90 -6.93 15.70
CA ARG A 208 -0.81 -8.20 16.46
C ARG A 208 -0.34 -7.97 17.90
N GLY A 209 0.18 -6.78 18.23
CA GLY A 209 0.66 -6.41 19.57
C GLY A 209 2.18 -6.53 19.74
N ASN A 210 2.94 -6.77 18.67
CA ASN A 210 4.39 -6.81 18.72
C ASN A 210 4.98 -5.40 18.65
N VAL A 211 6.00 -5.11 19.44
CA VAL A 211 6.81 -3.89 19.28
C VAL A 211 7.70 -4.07 18.07
N ILE A 212 7.49 -3.26 17.03
CA ILE A 212 8.18 -3.38 15.74
C ILE A 212 9.18 -2.25 15.48
N GLY A 213 9.12 -1.17 16.24
CA GLY A 213 9.99 -0.02 16.10
C GLY A 213 9.71 1.02 17.18
N PHE A 214 10.36 2.16 17.05
CA PHE A 214 10.23 3.27 17.99
C PHE A 214 10.22 4.62 17.27
N GLY A 215 9.45 5.55 17.81
CA GLY A 215 9.65 6.99 17.63
C GLY A 215 10.38 7.57 18.84
N GLY A 216 11.26 8.52 18.63
CA GLY A 216 11.98 9.17 19.73
C GLY A 216 11.95 10.69 19.58
N ARG A 217 11.32 11.41 20.52
CA ARG A 217 11.34 12.87 20.57
C ARG A 217 12.54 13.36 21.38
N ILE A 218 13.34 14.26 20.81
CA ILE A 218 14.50 14.84 21.50
C ILE A 218 14.05 15.63 22.72
N MET A 219 14.80 15.47 23.82
CA MET A 219 14.54 16.16 25.09
C MET A 219 15.34 17.45 25.21
N ASN A 220 16.48 17.54 24.56
CA ASN A 220 17.40 18.66 24.68
C ASN A 220 17.76 19.22 23.30
N ASP A 221 17.55 20.51 23.06
CA ASP A 221 17.83 21.20 21.79
C ASP A 221 19.31 21.62 21.66
N ARG A 222 20.26 20.95 22.34
CA ARG A 222 21.69 21.28 22.25
C ARG A 222 22.26 21.15 20.86
N ASP A 223 21.75 20.18 20.08
CA ASP A 223 22.10 20.01 18.68
C ASP A 223 20.95 20.53 17.79
N LYS A 224 21.10 21.76 17.29
CA LYS A 224 20.13 22.40 16.39
C LYS A 224 19.89 21.64 15.08
N ASN A 225 20.79 20.71 14.73
CA ASN A 225 20.67 19.88 13.52
C ASN A 225 19.97 18.53 13.81
N ALA A 226 19.74 18.18 15.06
CA ALA A 226 19.08 16.95 15.42
C ALA A 226 17.56 17.04 15.12
N ALA A 227 17.04 16.03 14.41
CA ALA A 227 15.61 15.94 14.13
C ALA A 227 14.80 15.89 15.43
N LYS A 228 13.77 16.73 15.55
CA LYS A 228 12.85 16.78 16.69
C LYS A 228 12.24 15.41 16.99
N TYR A 229 11.83 14.70 15.94
CA TYR A 229 11.39 13.30 16.01
C TYR A 229 12.31 12.43 15.15
N LEU A 230 12.78 11.34 15.71
CA LEU A 230 13.56 10.30 15.04
C LEU A 230 12.78 8.98 15.09
N ASN A 231 12.58 8.33 13.95
CA ASN A 231 11.94 7.03 13.86
C ASN A 231 12.96 5.92 13.58
N SER A 232 12.62 4.69 13.97
CA SER A 232 13.36 3.50 13.54
C SER A 232 13.51 3.47 12.02
N PRO A 233 14.61 2.95 11.47
CA PRO A 233 14.75 2.68 10.04
C PRO A 233 13.82 1.53 9.63
N GLU A 234 13.69 1.28 8.33
CA GLU A 234 13.09 0.06 7.81
C GLU A 234 13.89 -1.16 8.26
N THR A 235 13.22 -2.21 8.71
CA THR A 235 13.84 -3.47 9.17
C THR A 235 13.03 -4.67 8.70
N LEU A 236 13.49 -5.89 8.99
CA LEU A 236 12.74 -7.11 8.70
C LEU A 236 11.32 -7.13 9.32
N ILE A 237 11.13 -6.43 10.45
CA ILE A 237 9.87 -6.40 11.20
C ILE A 237 9.15 -5.06 11.15
N PHE A 238 9.73 -4.01 10.54
CA PHE A 238 9.17 -2.67 10.52
C PHE A 238 9.18 -2.03 9.14
N ASN A 239 8.00 -1.64 8.67
CA ASN A 239 7.82 -0.85 7.46
C ASN A 239 6.89 0.34 7.77
N LYS A 240 7.39 1.57 7.62
CA LYS A 240 6.66 2.81 7.94
C LYS A 240 5.41 3.01 7.09
N ARG A 241 5.42 2.53 5.84
CA ARG A 241 4.31 2.70 4.89
C ARG A 241 3.13 1.80 5.21
N LYS A 242 3.39 0.66 5.88
CA LYS A 242 2.41 -0.39 6.18
C LYS A 242 1.94 -0.38 7.63
N ASN A 243 2.34 0.61 8.42
CA ASN A 243 1.99 0.70 9.83
C ASN A 243 1.53 2.11 10.20
N LEU A 244 0.64 2.20 11.19
CA LEU A 244 0.16 3.44 11.79
C LEU A 244 0.29 3.34 13.31
N PHE A 245 0.70 4.45 13.93
CA PHE A 245 0.78 4.51 15.40
C PHE A 245 -0.59 4.38 16.03
N ALA A 246 -0.68 3.65 17.13
CA ALA A 246 -1.89 3.39 17.91
C ALA A 246 -3.00 2.59 17.21
N LEU A 247 -2.80 2.08 15.98
CA LEU A 247 -3.80 1.27 15.28
C LEU A 247 -4.12 -0.05 16.02
N ASN A 248 -3.14 -0.62 16.75
CA ASN A 248 -3.34 -1.77 17.62
C ASN A 248 -4.41 -1.55 18.69
N TYR A 249 -4.61 -0.31 19.13
CA TYR A 249 -5.69 0.10 20.04
C TYR A 249 -6.94 0.50 19.25
N ALA A 250 -6.79 1.37 18.28
CA ALA A 250 -7.88 1.98 17.53
C ALA A 250 -8.77 0.97 16.78
N LYS A 251 -8.21 -0.16 16.32
CA LYS A 251 -8.98 -1.25 15.68
C LYS A 251 -10.04 -1.89 16.58
N LYS A 252 -9.98 -1.67 17.89
CA LYS A 252 -10.95 -2.18 18.88
C LYS A 252 -11.99 -1.14 19.27
N SER A 253 -11.88 0.08 18.78
CA SER A 253 -12.78 1.18 19.09
C SER A 253 -14.19 0.88 18.56
N LYS A 254 -15.19 1.31 19.32
CA LYS A 254 -16.61 1.20 18.96
C LYS A 254 -17.19 2.48 18.37
N MET A 255 -16.36 3.46 18.05
CA MET A 255 -16.81 4.78 17.57
C MET A 255 -17.33 4.78 16.12
N GLY A 256 -17.12 3.70 15.36
CA GLY A 256 -17.59 3.58 13.98
C GLY A 256 -16.77 4.40 12.95
N TYR A 257 -15.74 5.12 13.40
CA TYR A 257 -14.79 5.86 12.56
C TYR A 257 -13.41 5.85 13.20
N LEU A 258 -12.38 6.14 12.39
CA LEU A 258 -11.03 6.40 12.89
C LEU A 258 -10.66 7.88 12.74
N ILE A 259 -9.87 8.40 13.68
CA ILE A 259 -9.30 9.74 13.61
C ILE A 259 -7.83 9.60 13.17
N LEU A 260 -7.46 10.23 12.05
CA LEU A 260 -6.08 10.25 11.58
C LEU A 260 -5.45 11.62 11.87
N VAL A 261 -4.36 11.60 12.65
CA VAL A 261 -3.55 12.78 13.02
C VAL A 261 -2.11 12.65 12.51
N GLU A 262 -1.32 13.72 12.62
CA GLU A 262 0.08 13.73 12.15
C GLU A 262 1.05 13.11 13.16
N GLY A 263 0.87 13.38 14.46
CA GLY A 263 1.86 13.14 15.48
C GLY A 263 1.48 12.12 16.54
N TYR A 264 2.50 11.50 17.14
CA TYR A 264 2.32 10.58 18.27
C TYR A 264 1.60 11.24 19.45
N MET A 265 1.97 12.49 19.76
CA MET A 265 1.43 13.23 20.89
C MET A 265 -0.06 13.47 20.75
N ASP A 266 -0.52 13.82 19.54
CA ASP A 266 -1.92 14.07 19.25
C ASP A 266 -2.77 12.80 19.39
N ALA A 267 -2.27 11.68 18.85
CA ALA A 267 -2.94 10.39 19.00
C ALA A 267 -3.01 9.98 20.50
N ILE A 268 -1.93 10.14 21.25
CA ILE A 268 -1.88 9.82 22.68
C ILE A 268 -2.85 10.71 23.47
N ALA A 269 -2.87 12.02 23.18
CA ALA A 269 -3.78 12.96 23.82
C ALA A 269 -5.24 12.57 23.55
N LEU A 270 -5.59 12.28 22.30
CA LEU A 270 -6.93 11.82 21.93
C LEU A 270 -7.33 10.56 22.70
N HIS A 271 -6.47 9.55 22.74
CA HIS A 271 -6.72 8.33 23.51
C HIS A 271 -6.93 8.60 25.00
N GLN A 272 -6.15 9.50 25.58
CA GLN A 272 -6.26 9.87 27.00
C GLN A 272 -7.60 10.52 27.33
N TYR A 273 -8.13 11.32 26.41
CA TYR A 273 -9.44 11.98 26.57
C TYR A 273 -10.61 11.12 26.07
N GLY A 274 -10.38 9.82 25.81
CA GLY A 274 -11.44 8.84 25.50
C GLY A 274 -11.71 8.63 24.00
N PHE A 275 -10.95 9.28 23.10
CA PHE A 275 -11.05 9.05 21.66
C PHE A 275 -10.08 7.93 21.24
N ASP A 276 -10.43 6.70 21.62
CA ASP A 276 -9.61 5.50 21.43
C ASP A 276 -9.51 5.03 19.97
N CYS A 277 -10.19 5.72 19.06
CA CYS A 277 -10.16 5.54 17.61
C CYS A 277 -9.05 6.34 16.90
N ALA A 278 -8.18 7.05 17.64
CA ALA A 278 -7.14 7.89 17.04
C ALA A 278 -5.92 7.07 16.62
N VAL A 279 -5.39 7.40 15.42
CA VAL A 279 -4.16 6.84 14.84
C VAL A 279 -3.29 7.96 14.29
N ALA A 280 -1.97 7.74 14.24
CA ALA A 280 -1.07 8.71 13.63
C ALA A 280 -0.17 8.09 12.56
N SER A 281 0.27 8.92 11.60
CA SER A 281 1.31 8.56 10.65
C SER A 281 2.69 8.48 11.33
N LEU A 282 3.64 7.79 10.70
CA LEU A 282 4.96 7.51 11.28
C LEU A 282 6.05 8.47 10.75
N GLY A 283 5.76 9.78 10.78
CA GLY A 283 6.70 10.82 10.31
C GLY A 283 6.86 10.82 8.78
N THR A 284 5.89 10.26 8.07
CA THR A 284 5.76 10.30 6.60
C THR A 284 4.32 10.67 6.27
N ALA A 285 4.10 11.27 5.09
CA ALA A 285 2.74 11.45 4.60
C ALA A 285 2.01 10.10 4.49
N LEU A 286 0.68 10.11 4.60
CA LEU A 286 -0.14 8.93 4.34
C LEU A 286 0.18 8.33 2.97
N THR A 287 0.23 7.01 2.89
CA THR A 287 0.46 6.25 1.66
C THR A 287 -0.79 5.51 1.22
N ASP A 288 -0.83 5.03 -0.03
CA ASP A 288 -1.92 4.16 -0.51
C ASP A 288 -2.02 2.87 0.35
N ASP A 289 -0.88 2.31 0.80
CA ASP A 289 -0.86 1.16 1.73
C ASP A 289 -1.51 1.51 3.08
N GLY A 290 -1.20 2.69 3.62
CA GLY A 290 -1.80 3.19 4.87
C GLY A 290 -3.30 3.42 4.74
N ALA A 291 -3.78 3.96 3.61
CA ALA A 291 -5.19 4.13 3.32
C ALA A 291 -5.92 2.78 3.21
N THR A 292 -5.32 1.82 2.50
CA THR A 292 -5.83 0.44 2.41
C THR A 292 -5.84 -0.25 3.78
N LEU A 293 -4.82 0.01 4.63
CA LEU A 293 -4.81 -0.53 5.99
C LEU A 293 -5.97 0.02 6.82
N LEU A 294 -6.26 1.32 6.74
CA LEU A 294 -7.37 1.94 7.46
C LEU A 294 -8.73 1.40 7.00
N SER A 295 -8.92 1.16 5.68
CA SER A 295 -10.20 0.66 5.16
C SER A 295 -10.59 -0.75 5.64
N ARG A 296 -9.65 -1.50 6.19
CA ARG A 296 -9.93 -2.80 6.83
C ARG A 296 -10.62 -2.69 8.19
N TYR A 297 -10.56 -1.51 8.83
CA TYR A 297 -11.03 -1.32 10.21
C TYR A 297 -12.17 -0.32 10.34
N THR A 298 -12.46 0.46 9.30
CA THR A 298 -13.53 1.45 9.32
C THR A 298 -13.98 1.81 7.91
N ASP A 299 -15.21 2.31 7.79
CA ASP A 299 -15.73 2.92 6.55
C ASP A 299 -15.55 4.44 6.54
N GLN A 300 -15.17 5.06 7.68
CA GLN A 300 -15.07 6.51 7.82
C GLN A 300 -13.79 6.94 8.55
N VAL A 301 -13.10 7.95 7.99
CA VAL A 301 -11.92 8.57 8.60
C VAL A 301 -12.17 10.07 8.79
N VAL A 302 -11.84 10.57 9.98
CA VAL A 302 -11.79 12.00 10.29
C VAL A 302 -10.33 12.45 10.27
N LEU A 303 -9.96 13.28 9.30
CA LEU A 303 -8.62 13.87 9.20
C LEU A 303 -8.52 15.10 10.12
N ILE A 304 -7.52 15.11 10.98
CA ILE A 304 -7.20 16.24 11.84
C ILE A 304 -5.71 16.52 11.70
N TYR A 305 -5.36 17.38 10.75
CA TYR A 305 -3.98 17.82 10.53
C TYR A 305 -3.81 19.25 11.02
N ASP A 306 -2.58 19.67 11.24
CA ASP A 306 -2.24 20.99 11.73
C ASP A 306 -2.87 22.08 10.84
N GLY A 307 -3.28 23.19 11.44
CA GLY A 307 -3.98 24.27 10.72
C GLY A 307 -3.08 25.11 9.81
N ASP A 308 -1.78 24.81 9.75
CA ASP A 308 -0.79 25.48 8.92
C ASP A 308 -0.86 25.04 7.44
N THR A 309 -0.04 25.66 6.60
CA THR A 309 0.01 25.37 5.16
C THR A 309 0.47 23.92 4.89
N ALA A 310 1.35 23.37 5.72
CA ALA A 310 1.85 22.00 5.56
C ALA A 310 0.73 20.98 5.82
N GLY A 311 -0.02 21.13 6.93
CA GLY A 311 -1.16 20.28 7.26
C GLY A 311 -2.32 20.40 6.26
N GLN A 312 -2.57 21.60 5.70
CA GLN A 312 -3.54 21.77 4.62
C GLN A 312 -3.14 21.00 3.37
N ASN A 313 -1.86 21.07 2.96
CA ASN A 313 -1.33 20.29 1.86
C ASN A 313 -1.37 18.77 2.13
N ALA A 314 -1.11 18.35 3.37
CA ALA A 314 -1.23 16.96 3.79
C ALA A 314 -2.69 16.47 3.69
N THR A 315 -3.66 17.27 4.14
CA THR A 315 -5.10 16.99 4.00
C THR A 315 -5.51 16.82 2.53
N GLN A 316 -5.04 17.72 1.65
CA GLN A 316 -5.35 17.66 0.21
C GLN A 316 -4.80 16.39 -0.46
N ARG A 317 -3.66 15.87 -0.01
CA ARG A 317 -3.06 14.63 -0.53
C ARG A 317 -3.72 13.39 0.06
N ALA A 318 -3.97 13.38 1.37
CA ALA A 318 -4.51 12.23 2.08
C ALA A 318 -5.96 11.91 1.68
N SER A 319 -6.81 12.94 1.54
CA SER A 319 -8.24 12.74 1.26
C SER A 319 -8.51 11.91 -0.01
N PRO A 320 -7.90 12.19 -1.19
CA PRO A 320 -8.12 11.38 -2.38
C PRO A 320 -7.64 9.93 -2.24
N MET A 321 -6.56 9.68 -1.47
CA MET A 321 -6.05 8.33 -1.23
C MET A 321 -7.04 7.51 -0.40
N LEU A 322 -7.60 8.11 0.66
CA LEU A 322 -8.60 7.48 1.51
C LEU A 322 -9.91 7.21 0.74
N GLU A 323 -10.39 8.17 -0.05
CA GLU A 323 -11.58 7.99 -0.89
C GLU A 323 -11.38 6.89 -1.95
N LYS A 324 -10.19 6.81 -2.55
CA LYS A 324 -9.82 5.73 -3.49
C LYS A 324 -9.82 4.36 -2.80
N ALA A 325 -9.48 4.31 -1.52
CA ALA A 325 -9.57 3.10 -0.69
C ALA A 325 -11.01 2.78 -0.22
N GLY A 326 -12.02 3.56 -0.64
CA GLY A 326 -13.42 3.35 -0.32
C GLY A 326 -13.89 4.00 0.99
N LEU A 327 -13.05 4.81 1.63
CA LEU A 327 -13.36 5.46 2.90
C LEU A 327 -14.14 6.76 2.71
N GLN A 328 -15.10 7.00 3.57
CA GLN A 328 -15.72 8.32 3.73
C GLN A 328 -14.77 9.23 4.52
N VAL A 329 -14.43 10.40 3.93
CA VAL A 329 -13.48 11.32 4.54
C VAL A 329 -14.19 12.55 5.07
N LYS A 330 -14.03 12.81 6.36
CA LYS A 330 -14.34 14.08 6.99
C LYS A 330 -13.05 14.80 7.34
N VAL A 331 -13.08 16.12 7.31
CA VAL A 331 -11.95 16.96 7.69
C VAL A 331 -12.39 17.84 8.86
N LEU A 332 -11.68 17.74 9.95
CA LEU A 332 -11.87 18.60 11.10
C LEU A 332 -10.79 19.69 11.07
N LYS A 333 -11.22 20.94 11.02
CA LYS A 333 -10.31 22.08 11.19
C LYS A 333 -10.27 22.51 12.64
N MET A 334 -9.09 22.45 13.23
CA MET A 334 -8.86 23.00 14.56
C MET A 334 -9.09 24.51 14.54
N ARG A 335 -9.95 25.01 15.43
CA ARG A 335 -10.18 26.43 15.69
C ARG A 335 -9.67 26.71 17.10
N ASP A 336 -9.03 27.84 17.29
CA ASP A 336 -8.56 28.34 18.61
C ASP A 336 -7.49 27.47 19.30
N ALA A 337 -6.90 26.51 18.56
CA ALA A 337 -5.77 25.69 18.98
C ALA A 337 -4.95 25.24 17.76
N LYS A 338 -3.68 24.95 17.98
CA LYS A 338 -2.75 24.54 16.94
C LYS A 338 -2.96 23.07 16.52
N ASP A 339 -3.13 22.22 17.52
CA ASP A 339 -3.25 20.78 17.39
C ASP A 339 -4.28 20.19 18.38
N PRO A 340 -4.68 18.91 18.24
CA PRO A 340 -5.63 18.25 19.13
C PRO A 340 -5.18 18.23 20.60
N ASP A 341 -3.87 18.09 20.86
CA ASP A 341 -3.32 18.06 22.23
C ASP A 341 -3.57 19.41 22.95
N GLU A 342 -3.27 20.53 22.28
CA GLU A 342 -3.55 21.85 22.82
C GLU A 342 -5.04 22.12 23.02
N PHE A 343 -5.88 21.73 22.05
CA PHE A 343 -7.33 21.91 22.14
C PHE A 343 -7.93 21.15 23.32
N LEU A 344 -7.59 19.88 23.47
CA LEU A 344 -8.11 19.03 24.54
C LEU A 344 -7.72 19.53 25.93
N LYS A 345 -6.52 20.04 26.09
CA LYS A 345 -6.06 20.67 27.33
C LYS A 345 -6.84 21.94 27.68
N LYS A 346 -7.15 22.75 26.67
CA LYS A 346 -7.80 24.04 26.86
C LYS A 346 -9.31 23.95 27.03
N TYR A 347 -9.95 23.04 26.28
CA TYR A 347 -11.39 23.02 26.15
C TYR A 347 -12.06 21.68 26.59
N GLY A 348 -11.27 20.63 26.78
CA GLY A 348 -11.75 19.32 27.22
C GLY A 348 -12.41 18.45 26.16
N ALA A 349 -12.80 17.24 26.55
CA ALA A 349 -13.34 16.22 25.65
C ALA A 349 -14.73 16.57 25.10
N ASP A 350 -15.60 17.16 25.91
CA ASP A 350 -16.99 17.46 25.47
C ASP A 350 -17.01 18.51 24.37
N ARG A 351 -16.17 19.53 24.47
CA ARG A 351 -16.04 20.55 23.42
C ARG A 351 -15.46 19.94 22.14
N PHE A 352 -14.52 18.99 22.28
CA PHE A 352 -13.95 18.29 21.14
C PHE A 352 -14.97 17.38 20.44
N LYS A 353 -15.89 16.73 21.18
CA LYS A 353 -17.01 15.99 20.59
C LYS A 353 -17.88 16.86 19.70
N ILE A 354 -18.28 18.03 20.20
CA ILE A 354 -19.06 18.99 19.40
C ILE A 354 -18.31 19.36 18.12
N LEU A 355 -17.03 19.64 18.25
CA LEU A 355 -16.19 19.97 17.09
C LEU A 355 -16.07 18.81 16.08
N LEU A 356 -16.06 17.56 16.56
CA LEU A 356 -16.10 16.36 15.69
C LEU A 356 -17.43 16.23 14.95
N GLU A 357 -18.55 16.53 15.62
CA GLU A 357 -19.89 16.53 15.00
C GLU A 357 -20.01 17.62 13.92
N GLU A 358 -19.36 18.77 14.14
CA GLU A 358 -19.27 19.87 13.16
C GLU A 358 -18.25 19.60 12.04
N SER A 359 -17.57 18.45 12.04
CA SER A 359 -16.57 18.14 11.01
C SER A 359 -17.19 18.14 9.62
N SER A 360 -16.57 18.90 8.72
CA SER A 360 -17.03 19.07 7.34
C SER A 360 -16.59 17.90 6.46
N ASN A 361 -17.41 17.53 5.50
CA ASN A 361 -16.91 16.68 4.44
C ASN A 361 -15.85 17.42 3.60
N ARG A 362 -15.08 16.68 2.82
CA ARG A 362 -13.97 17.22 2.02
C ARG A 362 -14.37 18.42 1.15
N VAL A 363 -15.55 18.35 0.51
CA VAL A 363 -16.01 19.39 -0.41
C VAL A 363 -16.28 20.68 0.33
N GLU A 364 -16.97 20.62 1.46
CA GLU A 364 -17.23 21.78 2.32
C GLU A 364 -15.93 22.40 2.85
N TYR A 365 -14.98 21.56 3.27
CA TYR A 365 -13.67 22.04 3.70
C TYR A 365 -12.93 22.80 2.59
N GLN A 366 -12.92 22.25 1.36
CA GLN A 366 -12.27 22.87 0.20
C GLN A 366 -12.98 24.16 -0.22
N LEU A 367 -14.32 24.17 -0.26
CA LEU A 367 -15.09 25.38 -0.56
C LEU A 367 -14.85 26.49 0.47
N ALA A 368 -14.78 26.15 1.76
CA ALA A 368 -14.43 27.10 2.80
C ALA A 368 -12.99 27.63 2.66
N ALA A 369 -12.06 26.81 2.19
CA ALA A 369 -10.69 27.23 1.91
C ALA A 369 -10.62 28.18 0.70
N ILE A 370 -11.40 27.92 -0.35
CA ILE A 370 -11.53 28.82 -1.51
C ILE A 370 -12.13 30.16 -1.07
N ALA A 371 -13.23 30.14 -0.31
CA ALA A 371 -13.91 31.37 0.13
C ALA A 371 -13.00 32.33 0.91
N ARG A 372 -12.00 31.83 1.63
CA ARG A 372 -11.04 32.63 2.40
C ARG A 372 -10.02 33.39 1.54
N LYS A 373 -9.84 32.99 0.28
CA LYS A 373 -8.87 33.62 -0.63
C LYS A 373 -9.38 34.91 -1.22
N TYR A 374 -10.70 35.15 -1.17
CA TYR A 374 -11.37 36.19 -1.94
C TYR A 374 -12.24 37.08 -1.05
N ASP A 375 -12.24 38.38 -1.31
CA ASP A 375 -13.23 39.31 -0.74
C ASP A 375 -14.49 39.33 -1.64
N LEU A 376 -15.59 38.73 -1.13
CA LEU A 376 -16.84 38.61 -1.88
C LEU A 376 -17.59 39.94 -2.06
N ARG A 377 -17.09 41.07 -1.52
CA ARG A 377 -17.60 42.42 -1.75
C ARG A 377 -17.01 43.06 -3.01
N ASP A 378 -15.85 42.56 -3.46
CA ASP A 378 -15.19 42.92 -4.70
C ASP A 378 -15.70 42.01 -5.83
N ASP A 379 -16.26 42.61 -6.89
CA ASP A 379 -16.90 41.85 -7.97
C ASP A 379 -15.90 40.96 -8.76
N ASP A 380 -14.66 41.44 -8.98
CA ASP A 380 -13.63 40.66 -9.68
C ASP A 380 -13.18 39.47 -8.85
N GLN A 381 -12.98 39.63 -7.54
CA GLN A 381 -12.63 38.57 -6.63
C GLN A 381 -13.79 37.57 -6.46
N LYS A 382 -15.02 38.06 -6.43
CA LYS A 382 -16.23 37.27 -6.40
C LYS A 382 -16.34 36.37 -7.63
N VAL A 383 -16.06 36.87 -8.82
CA VAL A 383 -16.04 36.09 -10.06
C VAL A 383 -14.98 34.96 -9.97
N ARG A 384 -13.77 35.28 -9.50
CA ARG A 384 -12.70 34.26 -9.29
C ARG A 384 -13.10 33.19 -8.27
N TYR A 385 -13.73 33.60 -7.16
CA TYR A 385 -14.28 32.68 -6.17
C TYR A 385 -15.28 31.72 -6.79
N LEU A 386 -16.23 32.24 -7.60
CA LEU A 386 -17.25 31.44 -8.27
C LEU A 386 -16.64 30.45 -9.28
N GLN A 387 -15.64 30.90 -10.05
CA GLN A 387 -14.93 30.04 -11.01
C GLN A 387 -14.16 28.90 -10.32
N GLU A 388 -13.36 29.21 -9.27
CA GLU A 388 -12.60 28.19 -8.54
C GLU A 388 -13.56 27.21 -7.83
N SER A 389 -14.66 27.69 -7.28
CA SER A 389 -15.70 26.87 -6.67
C SER A 389 -16.43 25.99 -7.70
N ALA A 390 -16.73 26.52 -8.89
CA ALA A 390 -17.35 25.77 -9.98
C ALA A 390 -16.44 24.65 -10.50
N ASP A 391 -15.14 24.89 -10.60
CA ASP A 391 -14.15 23.88 -11.00
C ASP A 391 -14.07 22.73 -9.98
N LEU A 392 -14.08 23.05 -8.68
CA LEU A 392 -14.13 22.05 -7.62
C LEU A 392 -15.42 21.23 -7.69
N ILE A 393 -16.58 21.90 -7.70
CA ILE A 393 -17.90 21.26 -7.72
C ILE A 393 -18.08 20.45 -9.02
N GLY A 394 -17.66 20.98 -10.16
CA GLY A 394 -17.66 20.29 -11.45
C GLY A 394 -16.80 19.02 -11.47
N SER A 395 -15.86 18.88 -10.53
CA SER A 395 -15.07 17.65 -10.37
C SER A 395 -15.83 16.51 -9.68
N LEU A 396 -16.96 16.77 -9.03
CA LEU A 396 -17.71 15.77 -8.28
C LEU A 396 -18.46 14.82 -9.24
N PRO A 397 -18.45 13.50 -8.97
CA PRO A 397 -19.11 12.52 -9.84
C PRO A 397 -20.65 12.62 -9.77
N SER A 398 -21.21 12.92 -8.59
CA SER A 398 -22.66 12.95 -8.36
C SER A 398 -23.29 14.29 -8.82
N ALA A 399 -24.32 14.19 -9.66
CA ALA A 399 -25.09 15.38 -10.08
C ALA A 399 -25.81 16.04 -8.89
N VAL A 400 -26.33 15.23 -7.94
CA VAL A 400 -26.99 15.74 -6.72
C VAL A 400 -26.01 16.52 -5.85
N GLN A 401 -24.78 16.03 -5.68
CA GLN A 401 -23.75 16.76 -4.94
C GLN A 401 -23.42 18.09 -5.62
N ARG A 402 -23.32 18.09 -6.97
CA ARG A 402 -23.07 19.34 -7.72
C ARG A 402 -24.17 20.36 -7.53
N ASP A 403 -25.41 19.91 -7.46
CA ASP A 403 -26.57 20.78 -7.24
C ASP A 403 -26.57 21.38 -5.82
N VAL A 404 -26.45 20.53 -4.80
CA VAL A 404 -26.46 20.95 -3.39
C VAL A 404 -25.32 21.95 -3.09
N TYR A 405 -24.09 21.65 -3.50
CA TYR A 405 -22.96 22.55 -3.25
C TYR A 405 -22.99 23.81 -4.12
N GLY A 406 -23.53 23.71 -5.35
CA GLY A 406 -23.78 24.83 -6.21
C GLY A 406 -24.75 25.84 -5.59
N GLY A 407 -25.85 25.35 -5.01
CA GLY A 407 -26.81 26.18 -4.29
C GLY A 407 -26.19 26.93 -3.10
N ARG A 408 -25.39 26.23 -2.29
CA ARG A 408 -24.69 26.84 -1.14
C ARG A 408 -23.69 27.93 -1.56
N VAL A 409 -22.94 27.72 -2.64
CA VAL A 409 -21.99 28.71 -3.17
C VAL A 409 -22.73 29.92 -3.75
N ALA A 410 -23.84 29.69 -4.46
CA ALA A 410 -24.70 30.76 -5.01
C ALA A 410 -25.26 31.62 -3.90
N GLU A 411 -25.78 31.04 -2.82
CA GLU A 411 -26.29 31.73 -1.65
C GLU A 411 -25.20 32.59 -0.97
N ALA A 412 -24.02 32.00 -0.73
CA ALA A 412 -22.89 32.67 -0.09
C ALA A 412 -22.40 33.89 -0.90
N ALA A 413 -22.40 33.76 -2.25
CA ALA A 413 -22.02 34.85 -3.15
C ALA A 413 -23.16 35.79 -3.54
N LYS A 414 -24.38 35.51 -3.10
CA LYS A 414 -25.60 36.29 -3.44
C LYS A 414 -25.83 36.42 -4.96
N ILE A 415 -25.73 35.28 -5.67
CA ILE A 415 -26.06 35.18 -7.10
C ILE A 415 -27.21 34.19 -7.31
N SER A 416 -27.78 34.15 -8.52
CA SER A 416 -28.79 33.15 -8.84
C SER A 416 -28.19 31.72 -8.89
N THR A 417 -28.93 30.76 -8.41
CA THR A 417 -28.57 29.33 -8.50
C THR A 417 -28.36 28.89 -9.94
N ASP A 418 -29.19 29.39 -10.88
CA ASP A 418 -29.08 29.06 -12.30
C ASP A 418 -27.74 29.52 -12.90
N ALA A 419 -27.25 30.74 -12.55
CA ALA A 419 -25.95 31.21 -13.01
C ALA A 419 -24.81 30.30 -12.49
N MET A 420 -24.87 29.91 -11.24
CA MET A 420 -23.87 28.99 -10.65
C MET A 420 -23.92 27.60 -11.29
N GLN A 421 -25.13 27.09 -11.54
CA GLN A 421 -25.30 25.78 -12.21
C GLN A 421 -24.74 25.79 -13.64
N MET A 422 -24.91 26.90 -14.37
CA MET A 422 -24.31 27.06 -15.71
C MET A 422 -22.76 27.00 -15.64
N GLU A 423 -22.14 27.65 -14.68
CA GLU A 423 -20.68 27.60 -14.50
C GLU A 423 -20.18 26.20 -14.09
N ILE A 424 -20.89 25.51 -13.19
CA ILE A 424 -20.60 24.13 -12.80
C ILE A 424 -20.72 23.20 -14.02
N GLN A 425 -21.75 23.34 -14.85
CA GLN A 425 -21.91 22.55 -16.07
C GLN A 425 -20.79 22.82 -17.08
N ARG A 426 -20.34 24.07 -17.23
CA ARG A 426 -19.19 24.42 -18.09
C ARG A 426 -17.91 23.77 -17.57
N ALA A 427 -17.65 23.84 -16.27
CA ALA A 427 -16.50 23.22 -15.63
C ALA A 427 -16.51 21.70 -15.80
N TRP A 428 -17.66 21.05 -15.56
CA TRP A 428 -17.85 19.60 -15.75
C TRP A 428 -17.64 19.19 -17.21
N LYS A 429 -18.22 19.89 -18.18
CA LYS A 429 -18.05 19.62 -19.63
C LYS A 429 -16.59 19.78 -20.05
N ARG A 430 -15.89 20.82 -19.59
CA ARG A 430 -14.45 21.01 -19.85
C ARG A 430 -13.64 19.82 -19.36
N ARG A 431 -13.92 19.34 -18.13
CA ARG A 431 -13.24 18.21 -17.55
C ARG A 431 -13.53 16.92 -18.33
N VAL A 432 -14.79 16.60 -18.59
CA VAL A 432 -15.19 15.40 -19.39
C VAL A 432 -14.54 15.44 -20.76
N TYR A 433 -14.49 16.60 -21.42
CA TYR A 433 -13.83 16.76 -22.71
C TYR A 433 -12.31 16.53 -22.61
N GLN A 434 -11.67 17.06 -21.57
CA GLN A 434 -10.22 16.85 -21.33
C GLN A 434 -9.91 15.38 -21.02
N GLU A 435 -10.74 14.74 -20.21
CA GLU A 435 -10.61 13.30 -19.89
C GLU A 435 -10.84 12.46 -21.15
N LYS A 436 -11.87 12.76 -21.96
CA LYS A 436 -12.13 12.10 -23.24
C LYS A 436 -10.97 12.29 -24.22
N LYS A 437 -10.46 13.51 -24.37
CA LYS A 437 -9.29 13.80 -25.23
C LYS A 437 -8.02 13.13 -24.74
N LYS A 438 -7.88 12.98 -23.41
CA LYS A 438 -6.79 12.22 -22.81
C LYS A 438 -6.96 10.73 -23.09
N GLN A 439 -8.19 10.21 -23.00
CA GLN A 439 -8.50 8.83 -23.34
C GLN A 439 -8.34 8.57 -24.84
N GLU A 440 -8.85 9.44 -25.72
CA GLU A 440 -8.64 9.36 -27.17
C GLU A 440 -7.16 9.38 -27.56
N LYS A 441 -6.33 10.21 -26.89
CA LYS A 441 -4.87 10.18 -27.08
C LYS A 441 -4.25 8.86 -26.61
N ILE A 442 -4.79 8.26 -25.56
CA ILE A 442 -4.39 6.95 -25.06
C ILE A 442 -4.83 5.88 -26.09
N ASP A 443 -6.07 5.95 -26.58
CA ASP A 443 -6.65 4.97 -27.52
C ASP A 443 -6.01 5.06 -28.92
N LEU A 444 -5.60 6.25 -29.36
CA LEU A 444 -4.84 6.48 -30.59
C LEU A 444 -3.35 6.08 -30.48
N SER A 445 -2.89 5.69 -29.29
CA SER A 445 -1.54 5.17 -29.05
C SER A 445 -1.62 3.71 -28.58
N PRO A 446 -1.84 2.73 -29.52
CA PRO A 446 -2.05 1.31 -29.17
C PRO A 446 -0.93 0.77 -28.28
N VAL A 447 0.30 1.25 -28.45
CA VAL A 447 1.47 0.87 -27.69
C VAL A 447 1.38 1.27 -26.20
N ARG A 448 0.69 2.38 -25.85
CA ARG A 448 0.55 2.83 -24.46
C ARG A 448 -0.51 2.06 -23.66
N ASN A 449 -1.57 1.60 -24.34
CA ASN A 449 -2.64 0.84 -23.68
C ASN A 449 -2.23 -0.58 -23.31
N LEU A 450 -1.19 -1.09 -23.93
CA LEU A 450 -0.64 -2.42 -23.70
C LEU A 450 0.45 -2.42 -22.61
N GLN A 451 0.94 -1.24 -22.23
CA GLN A 451 1.93 -1.14 -21.15
C GLN A 451 1.29 -1.41 -19.77
N PRO A 452 1.94 -2.21 -18.92
CA PRO A 452 1.56 -2.37 -17.52
C PRO A 452 1.48 -1.02 -16.79
N LYS A 453 0.54 -0.90 -15.86
CA LYS A 453 0.35 0.34 -15.06
C LYS A 453 1.52 0.60 -14.11
N SER A 454 2.16 -0.44 -13.59
CA SER A 454 3.35 -0.33 -12.76
C SER A 454 4.57 0.09 -13.58
N ARG A 455 5.38 1.01 -13.05
CA ARG A 455 6.63 1.45 -13.71
C ARG A 455 7.67 0.33 -13.75
N ASP A 456 7.65 -0.57 -12.77
CA ASP A 456 8.64 -1.64 -12.58
C ASP A 456 8.42 -2.82 -13.54
N ILE A 457 7.22 -2.90 -14.17
CA ILE A 457 6.84 -3.97 -15.11
C ILE A 457 6.77 -3.46 -16.56
N ARG A 458 7.32 -2.28 -16.87
CA ARG A 458 7.21 -1.71 -18.22
C ARG A 458 7.99 -2.49 -19.25
N TYR A 459 7.35 -2.71 -20.39
CA TYR A 459 7.94 -3.38 -21.54
C TYR A 459 8.82 -2.43 -22.35
N THR A 460 10.00 -2.89 -22.70
CA THR A 460 10.93 -2.18 -23.59
C THR A 460 10.64 -2.46 -25.06
N ASN A 461 10.25 -3.70 -25.41
CA ASN A 461 9.85 -4.11 -26.73
C ASN A 461 8.39 -4.60 -26.72
N MET A 462 7.47 -3.74 -27.15
CA MET A 462 6.03 -4.05 -27.11
C MET A 462 5.62 -5.20 -28.03
N LYS A 463 6.28 -5.35 -29.19
CA LYS A 463 5.95 -6.39 -30.16
C LYS A 463 6.30 -7.78 -29.60
N SER A 464 7.49 -7.90 -28.99
CA SER A 464 7.90 -9.12 -28.30
C SER A 464 7.00 -9.40 -27.09
N ALA A 465 6.79 -8.39 -26.22
CA ALA A 465 6.00 -8.53 -25.00
C ALA A 465 4.56 -8.99 -25.27
N MET A 466 3.92 -8.53 -26.34
CA MET A 466 2.59 -9.01 -26.73
C MET A 466 2.60 -10.49 -27.12
N ALA A 467 3.62 -10.94 -27.85
CA ALA A 467 3.79 -12.34 -28.21
C ALA A 467 4.12 -13.19 -26.95
N GLU A 468 4.90 -12.64 -26.03
CA GLU A 468 5.24 -13.24 -24.73
C GLU A 468 3.98 -13.41 -23.85
N GLU A 469 3.14 -12.36 -23.70
CA GLU A 469 1.87 -12.44 -22.99
C GLU A 469 0.93 -13.48 -23.58
N MET A 470 0.82 -13.50 -24.93
CA MET A 470 -0.02 -14.48 -25.63
C MET A 470 0.48 -15.90 -25.40
N LEU A 471 1.79 -16.13 -25.52
CA LEU A 471 2.40 -17.43 -25.27
C LEU A 471 2.11 -17.91 -23.85
N LEU A 472 2.35 -17.07 -22.82
CA LEU A 472 2.05 -17.42 -21.43
C LEU A 472 0.57 -17.73 -21.21
N SER A 473 -0.33 -16.97 -21.84
CA SER A 473 -1.76 -17.25 -21.76
C SER A 473 -2.13 -18.60 -22.38
N LEU A 474 -1.50 -18.99 -23.49
CA LEU A 474 -1.73 -20.29 -24.14
C LEU A 474 -1.25 -21.44 -23.27
N VAL A 475 0.00 -21.40 -22.77
CA VAL A 475 0.59 -22.49 -21.96
C VAL A 475 -0.04 -22.63 -20.58
N LEU A 476 -0.52 -21.55 -19.98
CA LEU A 476 -1.29 -21.59 -18.72
C LEU A 476 -2.69 -22.17 -18.89
N ARG A 477 -3.24 -22.17 -20.11
CA ARG A 477 -4.56 -22.76 -20.42
C ARG A 477 -4.43 -24.21 -20.90
N GLU A 478 -3.33 -24.55 -21.54
CA GLU A 478 -3.03 -25.89 -22.05
C GLU A 478 -1.54 -26.18 -21.89
N SER A 479 -1.20 -26.82 -20.78
CA SER A 479 0.21 -27.08 -20.37
C SER A 479 0.97 -27.97 -21.35
N ALA A 480 0.28 -28.87 -22.08
CA ALA A 480 0.88 -29.71 -23.11
C ALA A 480 1.57 -28.90 -24.22
N LEU A 481 1.16 -27.65 -24.45
CA LEU A 481 1.82 -26.76 -25.41
C LEU A 481 3.26 -26.41 -25.04
N LEU A 482 3.68 -26.62 -23.79
CA LEU A 482 5.07 -26.42 -23.37
C LEU A 482 6.02 -27.40 -24.08
N ASP A 483 5.58 -28.61 -24.42
CA ASP A 483 6.35 -29.57 -25.21
C ASP A 483 6.70 -29.04 -26.60
N SER A 484 5.80 -28.23 -27.16
CA SER A 484 5.96 -27.63 -28.51
C SER A 484 6.77 -26.32 -28.48
N THR A 485 7.23 -25.83 -27.32
CA THR A 485 8.02 -24.59 -27.25
C THR A 485 9.47 -24.74 -27.69
N GLY A 486 9.96 -25.98 -27.88
CA GLY A 486 11.24 -26.31 -28.50
C GLY A 486 12.43 -25.58 -27.86
N GLY A 487 13.23 -24.90 -28.71
CA GLY A 487 14.43 -24.17 -28.28
C GLY A 487 14.18 -22.78 -27.67
N LEU A 488 12.94 -22.42 -27.31
CA LEU A 488 12.65 -21.14 -26.66
C LEU A 488 13.22 -21.12 -25.23
N LYS A 489 14.01 -20.11 -24.92
CA LYS A 489 14.62 -19.89 -23.61
C LYS A 489 14.11 -18.62 -22.98
N ALA A 490 14.08 -18.57 -21.64
CA ALA A 490 13.67 -17.38 -20.88
C ALA A 490 14.47 -16.12 -21.23
N GLU A 491 15.76 -16.29 -21.57
CA GLU A 491 16.67 -15.20 -21.99
C GLU A 491 16.26 -14.52 -23.30
N MET A 492 15.38 -15.15 -24.09
CA MET A 492 14.89 -14.61 -25.36
C MET A 492 13.69 -13.65 -25.16
N PHE A 493 13.13 -13.62 -23.95
CA PHE A 493 12.04 -12.72 -23.61
C PHE A 493 12.54 -11.29 -23.44
N SER A 494 11.81 -10.33 -23.97
CA SER A 494 12.11 -8.91 -23.81
C SER A 494 11.72 -8.38 -22.43
N SER A 495 10.81 -9.06 -21.75
CA SER A 495 10.37 -8.76 -20.39
C SER A 495 10.99 -9.78 -19.41
N GLU A 496 11.77 -9.27 -18.45
CA GLU A 496 12.36 -10.09 -17.40
C GLU A 496 11.29 -10.85 -16.60
N LEU A 497 10.16 -10.20 -16.27
CA LEU A 497 9.04 -10.83 -15.59
C LEU A 497 8.47 -12.00 -16.38
N LEU A 498 8.13 -11.78 -17.66
CA LEU A 498 7.50 -12.81 -18.50
C LEU A 498 8.48 -13.98 -18.75
N GLY A 499 9.78 -13.68 -18.88
CA GLY A 499 10.83 -14.70 -18.98
C GLY A 499 10.95 -15.54 -17.70
N ARG A 500 10.92 -14.93 -16.51
CA ARG A 500 10.91 -15.64 -15.22
C ARG A 500 9.69 -16.53 -15.06
N VAL A 501 8.52 -16.02 -15.42
CA VAL A 501 7.27 -16.80 -15.39
C VAL A 501 7.34 -17.98 -16.33
N TYR A 502 7.78 -17.77 -17.58
CA TYR A 502 7.96 -18.86 -18.55
C TYR A 502 8.92 -19.95 -18.05
N ALA A 503 10.05 -19.55 -17.45
CA ALA A 503 11.01 -20.49 -16.90
C ALA A 503 10.40 -21.35 -15.78
N GLN A 504 9.64 -20.75 -14.88
CA GLN A 504 8.95 -21.47 -13.80
C GLN A 504 7.91 -22.46 -14.35
N LEU A 505 7.07 -22.03 -15.31
CA LEU A 505 6.06 -22.90 -15.92
C LEU A 505 6.71 -24.09 -16.63
N LYS A 506 7.79 -23.86 -17.37
CA LYS A 506 8.54 -24.91 -18.06
C LYS A 506 9.18 -25.89 -17.08
N GLN A 507 9.85 -25.41 -16.04
CA GLN A 507 10.43 -26.25 -14.99
C GLN A 507 9.37 -27.11 -14.29
N ARG A 508 8.20 -26.53 -13.98
CA ARG A 508 7.10 -27.26 -13.34
C ARG A 508 6.56 -28.37 -14.26
N HIS A 509 6.41 -28.05 -15.55
CA HIS A 509 5.98 -29.03 -16.55
C HIS A 509 6.96 -30.19 -16.68
N GLU A 510 8.27 -29.90 -16.76
CA GLU A 510 9.34 -30.91 -16.80
C GLU A 510 9.38 -31.80 -15.53
N GLN A 511 8.95 -31.29 -14.39
CA GLN A 511 8.84 -31.99 -13.11
C GLN A 511 7.52 -32.75 -12.93
N GLY A 512 6.58 -32.66 -13.89
CA GLY A 512 5.25 -33.27 -13.79
C GLY A 512 4.34 -32.62 -12.74
N LEU A 513 4.62 -31.34 -12.38
CA LEU A 513 3.85 -30.56 -11.43
C LEU A 513 2.74 -29.79 -12.14
N ASP A 514 1.73 -29.34 -11.36
CA ASP A 514 0.64 -28.50 -11.90
C ASP A 514 1.16 -27.18 -12.49
N VAL A 515 0.78 -26.92 -13.75
CA VAL A 515 1.15 -25.71 -14.50
C VAL A 515 0.01 -24.70 -14.40
N SER A 516 -0.09 -24.04 -13.26
CA SER A 516 -1.14 -23.05 -12.98
C SER A 516 -0.57 -21.75 -12.45
N LEU A 517 -1.39 -20.69 -12.49
CA LEU A 517 -1.05 -19.40 -11.89
C LEU A 517 -0.75 -19.52 -10.38
N ALA A 518 -1.51 -20.36 -9.69
CA ALA A 518 -1.39 -20.54 -8.25
C ALA A 518 -0.04 -21.20 -7.85
N GLY A 519 0.56 -21.99 -8.75
CA GLY A 519 1.87 -22.61 -8.54
C GLY A 519 3.06 -21.68 -8.80
N LEU A 520 2.86 -20.47 -9.30
CA LEU A 520 3.93 -19.49 -9.50
C LEU A 520 4.39 -18.90 -8.16
N THR A 521 5.70 -18.78 -8.01
CA THR A 521 6.35 -18.31 -6.79
C THR A 521 7.32 -17.17 -7.11
N ASP A 522 7.82 -16.49 -6.06
CA ASP A 522 8.80 -15.39 -6.19
C ASP A 522 8.33 -14.23 -7.07
N LEU A 523 7.02 -13.99 -7.10
CA LEU A 523 6.39 -12.83 -7.73
C LEU A 523 5.85 -11.87 -6.67
N THR A 524 6.03 -10.58 -6.90
CA THR A 524 5.38 -9.57 -6.08
C THR A 524 3.86 -9.58 -6.30
N PRO A 525 3.04 -9.05 -5.37
CA PRO A 525 1.59 -8.95 -5.57
C PRO A 525 1.19 -8.20 -6.85
N GLU A 526 1.97 -7.18 -7.24
CA GLU A 526 1.77 -6.42 -8.47
C GLU A 526 2.09 -7.25 -9.71
N GLU A 527 3.21 -8.00 -9.70
CA GLU A 527 3.60 -8.91 -10.77
C GLU A 527 2.55 -10.02 -10.94
N MET A 528 2.12 -10.64 -9.84
CA MET A 528 1.08 -11.67 -9.86
C MET A 528 -0.25 -11.14 -10.40
N SER A 529 -0.67 -9.96 -9.96
CA SER A 529 -1.89 -9.30 -10.45
C SER A 529 -1.80 -9.00 -11.95
N HIS A 530 -0.61 -8.66 -12.45
CA HIS A 530 -0.38 -8.43 -13.87
C HIS A 530 -0.53 -9.72 -14.68
N ILE A 531 0.10 -10.83 -14.26
CA ILE A 531 -0.03 -12.14 -14.92
C ILE A 531 -1.48 -12.66 -14.88
N ALA A 532 -2.18 -12.51 -13.75
CA ALA A 532 -3.60 -12.84 -13.65
C ALA A 532 -4.45 -12.03 -14.63
N GLY A 533 -4.12 -10.74 -14.81
CA GLY A 533 -4.74 -9.86 -15.79
C GLY A 533 -4.52 -10.29 -17.24
N ILE A 534 -3.33 -10.82 -17.58
CA ILE A 534 -3.04 -11.39 -18.92
C ILE A 534 -3.96 -12.56 -19.20
N LEU A 535 -4.03 -13.54 -18.28
CA LEU A 535 -4.90 -14.72 -18.40
C LEU A 535 -6.38 -14.36 -18.59
N HIS A 536 -6.79 -13.27 -17.97
CA HIS A 536 -8.18 -12.86 -18.03
C HIS A 536 -8.54 -12.15 -19.35
N ARG A 537 -7.61 -11.34 -19.89
CA ARG A 537 -7.83 -10.58 -21.15
C ARG A 537 -7.83 -11.47 -22.38
N GLN A 538 -7.09 -12.56 -22.39
CA GLN A 538 -6.87 -13.43 -23.55
C GLN A 538 -7.82 -14.64 -23.51
N GLN A 539 -9.01 -14.51 -24.12
CA GLN A 539 -10.06 -15.54 -24.12
C GLN A 539 -10.22 -16.28 -25.47
N GLY A 540 -9.32 -16.06 -26.44
CA GLY A 540 -9.37 -16.71 -27.76
C GLY A 540 -9.19 -18.24 -27.67
N PRO A 541 -9.53 -19.00 -28.73
CA PRO A 541 -9.32 -20.46 -28.78
C PRO A 541 -7.80 -20.76 -28.67
N VAL A 542 -7.47 -21.86 -28.00
CA VAL A 542 -6.09 -22.35 -27.96
C VAL A 542 -5.77 -22.94 -29.33
N ASN A 543 -4.69 -22.48 -29.96
CA ASN A 543 -4.29 -22.87 -31.30
C ASN A 543 -2.77 -23.01 -31.39
N GLU A 544 -2.27 -24.17 -31.82
CA GLU A 544 -0.84 -24.44 -32.03
C GLU A 544 -0.18 -23.47 -33.02
N GLN A 545 -0.93 -23.00 -34.02
CA GLN A 545 -0.44 -22.01 -34.98
C GLN A 545 -0.13 -20.68 -34.26
N ALA A 546 -0.99 -20.24 -33.34
CA ALA A 546 -0.77 -19.03 -32.55
C ALA A 546 0.47 -19.16 -31.67
N LEU A 547 0.69 -20.33 -31.06
CA LEU A 547 1.91 -20.61 -30.30
C LEU A 547 3.16 -20.47 -31.18
N THR A 548 3.15 -21.11 -32.38
CA THR A 548 4.25 -21.06 -33.34
C THR A 548 4.57 -19.63 -33.77
N ASP A 549 3.54 -18.82 -34.02
CA ASP A 549 3.71 -17.42 -34.42
C ASP A 549 4.25 -16.55 -33.28
N CYS A 550 3.86 -16.81 -32.02
CA CYS A 550 4.44 -16.18 -30.84
C CYS A 550 5.93 -16.53 -30.70
N ILE A 551 6.28 -17.80 -30.76
CA ILE A 551 7.67 -18.26 -30.66
C ILE A 551 8.54 -17.60 -31.74
N ARG A 552 8.05 -17.61 -32.99
CA ARG A 552 8.77 -16.97 -34.11
C ARG A 552 8.97 -15.47 -33.87
N THR A 553 7.97 -14.79 -33.35
CA THR A 553 8.03 -13.35 -33.06
C THR A 553 9.09 -13.08 -31.98
N ILE A 554 9.05 -13.80 -30.85
CA ILE A 554 10.01 -13.65 -29.75
C ILE A 554 11.44 -13.89 -30.23
N GLN A 555 11.68 -14.98 -30.99
CA GLN A 555 12.99 -15.31 -31.53
C GLN A 555 13.52 -14.26 -32.50
N ASN A 556 12.67 -13.74 -33.39
CA ASN A 556 13.06 -12.70 -34.35
C ASN A 556 13.41 -11.39 -33.66
N GLU A 557 12.61 -10.95 -32.66
CA GLU A 557 12.86 -9.73 -31.90
C GLU A 557 14.12 -9.87 -31.02
N TYR A 558 14.36 -11.05 -30.44
CA TYR A 558 15.60 -11.33 -29.73
C TYR A 558 16.83 -11.30 -30.62
N GLN A 559 16.75 -11.86 -31.83
CA GLN A 559 17.86 -11.76 -32.78
C GLN A 559 18.10 -10.32 -33.24
N ALA A 560 17.02 -9.57 -33.48
CA ALA A 560 17.11 -8.16 -33.83
C ALA A 560 17.77 -7.30 -32.74
N SER A 561 17.52 -7.64 -31.46
CA SER A 561 18.13 -6.92 -30.33
C SER A 561 19.63 -7.17 -30.16
N LYS A 562 20.17 -8.25 -30.75
CA LYS A 562 21.61 -8.58 -30.73
C LYS A 562 22.40 -7.94 -31.84
N VAL A 563 21.74 -7.34 -32.81
CA VAL A 563 22.39 -6.66 -33.95
C VAL A 563 22.84 -5.27 -33.48
N THR A 564 24.13 -5.15 -33.16
CA THR A 564 24.70 -3.90 -32.63
C THR A 564 25.69 -3.24 -33.59
N THR A 565 26.13 -3.93 -34.67
CA THR A 565 27.10 -3.43 -35.65
C THR A 565 26.53 -3.45 -37.07
N GLU A 566 27.14 -2.65 -37.98
CA GLU A 566 26.79 -2.64 -39.41
C GLU A 566 27.01 -4.01 -40.08
N ASP A 567 28.03 -4.75 -39.66
CA ASP A 567 28.34 -6.10 -40.17
C ASP A 567 27.25 -7.11 -39.77
N ASP A 568 26.69 -6.98 -38.57
CA ASP A 568 25.53 -7.79 -38.12
C ASP A 568 24.29 -7.49 -38.95
N LEU A 569 24.06 -6.23 -39.34
CA LEU A 569 22.96 -5.82 -40.21
C LEU A 569 23.07 -6.42 -41.61
N LEU A 570 24.29 -6.48 -42.16
CA LEU A 570 24.57 -7.11 -43.44
C LEU A 570 24.29 -8.62 -43.41
N ALA A 571 24.75 -9.32 -42.34
CA ALA A 571 24.52 -10.75 -42.15
C ALA A 571 23.02 -11.09 -42.02
N VAL A 572 22.24 -10.28 -41.32
CA VAL A 572 20.79 -10.44 -41.23
C VAL A 572 20.10 -10.20 -42.58
N ARG A 573 20.58 -9.22 -43.36
CA ARG A 573 20.04 -8.90 -44.68
C ARG A 573 20.32 -10.03 -45.70
N GLU A 574 21.46 -10.67 -45.62
CA GLU A 574 21.81 -11.84 -46.46
C GLU A 574 20.93 -13.05 -46.12
N ARG A 575 20.77 -13.37 -44.84
CA ARG A 575 19.86 -14.45 -44.39
C ARG A 575 18.40 -14.22 -44.79
N LEU A 576 17.93 -12.98 -44.79
CA LEU A 576 16.58 -12.60 -45.25
C LEU A 576 16.42 -12.73 -46.75
N LYS A 577 17.51 -12.48 -47.55
CA LYS A 577 17.55 -12.71 -49.01
C LYS A 577 17.52 -14.20 -49.34
N GLU A 578 18.26 -15.02 -48.63
CA GLU A 578 18.25 -16.47 -48.80
C GLU A 578 16.88 -17.10 -48.49
N ARG A 579 16.20 -16.62 -47.42
CA ARG A 579 14.84 -17.06 -47.12
C ARG A 579 13.79 -16.61 -48.15
N LYS A 580 13.96 -15.47 -48.82
CA LYS A 580 13.09 -15.02 -49.91
C LYS A 580 13.40 -15.72 -51.24
N GLY A 581 14.65 -16.15 -51.47
CA GLY A 581 15.07 -16.88 -52.65
C GLY A 581 14.63 -18.36 -52.71
N MET A 582 14.18 -18.93 -51.61
CA MET A 582 13.60 -20.28 -51.57
C MET A 582 12.09 -20.33 -51.88
N LYS A 583 11.51 -19.21 -52.34
CA LYS A 583 10.12 -19.12 -52.85
C LYS A 583 10.12 -18.52 -54.26
N ALA A 584 10.90 -19.10 -55.15
CA ALA A 584 10.79 -18.91 -56.60
C ALA A 584 10.67 -20.27 -57.28
#